data_9c26ced5002e6c64c089137358c260ba
#
_entry.id   9c26ced5002e6c64c089137358c260ba
#
_cell.length_a   1.000
_cell.length_b   1.000
_cell.length_c   1.000
_cell.angle_alpha   90.00
_cell.angle_beta   90.00
_cell.angle_gamma   90.00
#
_symmetry.space_group_name_H-M   'P 1'
#
loop_
_entity.id
_entity.type
_entity.pdbx_description
1 polymer ?
#
loop_
_entity_poly.entity_id
_entity_poly.type
_entity_poly.pdbx_seq_one_letter_code
_entity_poly.pdbx_strand_id
1 'polypeptide(L)'
;MESRQIGNWRVPVELKDCSCGSEVVLCFSNGRQIQGIFVGFESGRAVVQNGKRGARITYPMLGLYKWREVAVVKSIDAVVYPSDEPTISVVDDATYGGAHCYVIRECLGFNDGKTQYVETEQVIRFVRKNDDGTMIPGLQSEQLVLALLDRHEKLNARFPSEQNAKMIAGLRMFLEACEERVKNRMERGVMGELKK
;
A
#
# COMPACT_ATOMS: atom_id res chain seq x y z
N MET A 1 -7.99 -15.95 -3.36
CA MET A 1 -9.29 -15.39 -2.89
C MET A 1 -9.16 -13.88 -2.84
N GLU A 2 -9.96 -13.13 -3.59
CA GLU A 2 -9.98 -11.67 -3.46
C GLU A 2 -10.86 -11.32 -2.26
N SER A 3 -10.26 -10.87 -1.17
CA SER A 3 -10.99 -10.28 -0.06
C SER A 3 -11.13 -8.77 -0.29
N ARG A 4 -12.33 -8.23 -0.07
CA ARG A 4 -12.55 -6.77 -0.09
C ARG A 4 -12.33 -6.23 1.30
N GLN A 5 -11.20 -5.58 1.53
CA GLN A 5 -11.00 -4.77 2.73
C GLN A 5 -11.48 -3.34 2.51
N ILE A 6 -12.05 -2.81 3.56
CA ILE A 6 -12.65 -1.49 3.56
C ILE A 6 -11.65 -0.53 4.17
N GLY A 7 -11.09 0.37 3.37
CA GLY A 7 -10.17 1.41 3.83
C GLY A 7 -10.73 2.26 4.98
N ASN A 8 -9.86 2.96 5.70
CA ASN A 8 -10.26 3.86 6.77
C ASN A 8 -11.18 4.97 6.25
N TRP A 9 -12.14 5.39 7.10
CA TRP A 9 -13.01 6.50 6.80
C TRP A 9 -12.22 7.81 6.73
N ARG A 10 -12.49 8.61 5.69
CA ARG A 10 -11.86 9.92 5.45
C ARG A 10 -12.90 11.04 5.48
N VAL A 11 -12.47 12.25 5.75
CA VAL A 11 -13.35 13.43 5.73
C VAL A 11 -13.67 13.86 4.29
N PRO A 12 -14.84 14.51 4.04
CA PRO A 12 -15.30 14.82 2.70
C PRO A 12 -14.33 15.65 1.85
N VAL A 13 -13.57 16.56 2.46
CA VAL A 13 -12.61 17.42 1.76
C VAL A 13 -11.49 16.62 1.07
N GLU A 14 -11.16 15.45 1.59
CA GLU A 14 -10.14 14.56 1.02
C GLU A 14 -10.64 13.73 -0.17
N LEU A 15 -11.95 13.78 -0.49
CA LEU A 15 -12.48 13.05 -1.65
C LEU A 15 -11.88 13.55 -2.97
N LYS A 16 -11.46 14.81 -3.03
CA LYS A 16 -10.75 15.39 -4.18
C LYS A 16 -9.42 14.68 -4.47
N ASP A 17 -8.83 14.04 -3.47
CA ASP A 17 -7.56 13.32 -3.59
C ASP A 17 -7.77 11.85 -3.98
N CYS A 18 -9.04 11.42 -4.14
CA CYS A 18 -9.39 10.09 -4.61
C CYS A 18 -9.13 9.97 -6.12
N SER A 19 -8.46 8.89 -6.51
CA SER A 19 -8.22 8.62 -7.94
C SER A 19 -9.51 8.26 -8.67
N CYS A 20 -9.72 8.82 -9.87
CA CYS A 20 -10.81 8.40 -10.75
C CYS A 20 -10.63 6.90 -11.10
N GLY A 21 -11.71 6.14 -10.99
CA GLY A 21 -11.68 4.69 -11.18
C GLY A 21 -11.64 3.88 -9.89
N SER A 22 -11.34 4.52 -8.75
CA SER A 22 -11.40 3.85 -7.44
C SER A 22 -12.84 3.49 -7.08
N GLU A 23 -13.04 2.30 -6.54
CA GLU A 23 -14.33 1.96 -5.91
C GLU A 23 -14.41 2.63 -4.54
N VAL A 24 -15.47 3.37 -4.27
CA VAL A 24 -15.65 4.16 -3.04
C VAL A 24 -16.96 3.83 -2.34
N VAL A 25 -16.98 4.03 -1.03
CA VAL A 25 -18.22 4.11 -0.25
C VAL A 25 -18.35 5.53 0.29
N LEU A 26 -19.42 6.21 -0.11
CA LEU A 26 -19.83 7.52 0.39
C LEU A 26 -20.87 7.32 1.49
N CYS A 27 -20.67 7.92 2.66
CA CYS A 27 -21.62 7.89 3.76
C CYS A 27 -22.13 9.31 4.05
N PHE A 28 -23.44 9.50 3.97
CA PHE A 28 -24.11 10.78 4.20
C PHE A 28 -24.60 10.92 5.64
N SER A 29 -24.78 12.15 6.09
CA SER A 29 -25.25 12.48 7.46
C SER A 29 -26.60 11.86 7.83
N ASN A 30 -27.44 11.54 6.84
CA ASN A 30 -28.72 10.84 7.01
C ASN A 30 -28.58 9.30 7.12
N GLY A 31 -27.36 8.78 7.22
CA GLY A 31 -27.05 7.34 7.29
C GLY A 31 -27.04 6.61 5.95
N ARG A 32 -27.43 7.26 4.84
CA ARG A 32 -27.37 6.66 3.50
C ARG A 32 -25.94 6.35 3.11
N GLN A 33 -25.69 5.17 2.56
CA GLN A 33 -24.42 4.78 1.99
C GLN A 33 -24.57 4.49 0.50
N ILE A 34 -23.59 4.93 -0.27
CA ILE A 34 -23.52 4.73 -1.73
C ILE A 34 -22.16 4.08 -2.01
N GLN A 35 -22.17 2.96 -2.71
CA GLN A 35 -20.98 2.28 -3.18
C GLN A 35 -20.93 2.30 -4.70
N GLY A 36 -19.77 2.60 -5.26
CA GLY A 36 -19.56 2.58 -6.71
C GLY A 36 -18.19 3.12 -7.09
N ILE A 37 -17.94 3.24 -8.38
CA ILE A 37 -16.67 3.73 -8.93
C ILE A 37 -16.69 5.24 -8.96
N PHE A 38 -15.73 5.88 -8.30
CA PHE A 38 -15.57 7.33 -8.33
C PHE A 38 -15.08 7.77 -9.72
N VAL A 39 -15.79 8.68 -10.35
CA VAL A 39 -15.47 9.16 -11.70
C VAL A 39 -14.85 10.56 -11.67
N GLY A 40 -15.08 11.31 -10.60
CA GLY A 40 -14.60 12.69 -10.46
C GLY A 40 -15.69 13.63 -9.92
N PHE A 41 -15.59 14.89 -10.30
CA PHE A 41 -16.57 15.91 -9.91
C PHE A 41 -17.19 16.58 -11.14
N GLU A 42 -18.49 16.82 -11.08
CA GLU A 42 -19.24 17.64 -12.04
C GLU A 42 -20.00 18.73 -11.28
N SER A 43 -19.75 19.98 -11.60
CA SER A 43 -20.40 21.14 -10.95
C SER A 43 -20.34 21.09 -9.40
N GLY A 44 -19.19 20.69 -8.84
CA GLY A 44 -18.98 20.56 -7.39
C GLY A 44 -19.68 19.37 -6.74
N ARG A 45 -20.18 18.41 -7.52
CA ARG A 45 -20.83 17.18 -7.05
C ARG A 45 -19.97 15.97 -7.35
N ALA A 46 -19.86 15.04 -6.43
CA ALA A 46 -19.17 13.79 -6.66
C ALA A 46 -19.94 12.92 -7.66
N VAL A 47 -19.27 12.41 -8.67
CA VAL A 47 -19.84 11.50 -9.67
C VAL A 47 -19.41 10.08 -9.34
N VAL A 48 -20.38 9.20 -9.13
CA VAL A 48 -20.15 7.78 -8.85
C VAL A 48 -20.92 6.94 -9.86
N GLN A 49 -20.22 5.98 -10.45
CA GLN A 49 -20.77 5.03 -11.41
C GLN A 49 -21.11 3.71 -10.72
N ASN A 50 -22.29 3.18 -10.96
CA ASN A 50 -22.70 1.90 -10.40
C ASN A 50 -22.11 0.74 -11.23
N GLY A 51 -20.98 0.19 -10.77
CA GLY A 51 -20.23 -0.85 -11.49
C GLY A 51 -19.55 -0.36 -12.78
N LYS A 52 -18.85 -1.25 -13.49
CA LYS A 52 -18.04 -0.90 -14.68
C LYS A 52 -18.84 -0.37 -15.88
N ARG A 53 -20.12 -0.67 -15.99
CA ARG A 53 -21.00 -0.27 -17.12
C ARG A 53 -22.30 0.39 -16.66
N GLY A 54 -22.44 0.69 -15.38
CA GLY A 54 -23.66 1.26 -14.81
C GLY A 54 -23.81 2.77 -15.04
N ALA A 55 -24.98 3.29 -14.65
CA ALA A 55 -25.27 4.72 -14.73
C ALA A 55 -24.34 5.54 -13.84
N ARG A 56 -23.93 6.70 -14.33
CA ARG A 56 -23.25 7.73 -13.55
C ARG A 56 -24.29 8.55 -12.80
N ILE A 57 -24.10 8.70 -11.50
CA ILE A 57 -25.00 9.45 -10.65
C ILE A 57 -24.20 10.52 -9.91
N THR A 58 -24.69 11.74 -9.89
CA THR A 58 -24.05 12.86 -9.18
C THR A 58 -24.62 12.98 -7.78
N TYR A 59 -23.72 13.07 -6.80
CA TYR A 59 -24.07 13.23 -5.39
C TYR A 59 -23.60 14.58 -4.86
N PRO A 60 -24.48 15.35 -4.17
CA PRO A 60 -24.06 16.62 -3.58
C PRO A 60 -23.03 16.36 -2.47
N MET A 61 -21.99 17.19 -2.42
CA MET A 61 -21.04 17.16 -1.31
C MET A 61 -21.66 17.63 0.02
N LEU A 62 -22.72 18.44 -0.07
CA LEU A 62 -23.52 18.81 1.09
C LEU A 62 -24.20 17.58 1.69
N GLY A 63 -23.90 17.31 2.97
CA GLY A 63 -24.41 16.13 3.66
C GLY A 63 -23.52 14.88 3.52
N LEU A 64 -22.47 14.91 2.70
CA LEU A 64 -21.44 13.87 2.77
C LEU A 64 -20.72 13.99 4.11
N TYR A 65 -20.78 12.91 4.91
CA TYR A 65 -20.21 12.88 6.26
C TYR A 65 -18.80 12.29 6.26
N LYS A 66 -18.61 11.17 5.55
CA LYS A 66 -17.32 10.48 5.41
C LYS A 66 -17.34 9.60 4.17
N TRP A 67 -16.18 9.23 3.71
CA TRP A 67 -16.00 8.33 2.58
C TRP A 67 -14.79 7.41 2.79
N ARG A 68 -14.70 6.36 2.01
CA ARG A 68 -13.56 5.45 1.97
C ARG A 68 -13.42 4.80 0.60
N GLU A 69 -12.21 4.44 0.23
CA GLU A 69 -11.96 3.57 -0.92
C GLU A 69 -12.23 2.11 -0.54
N VAL A 70 -12.80 1.38 -1.48
CA VAL A 70 -12.88 -0.08 -1.45
C VAL A 70 -11.69 -0.59 -2.25
N ALA A 71 -10.61 -0.88 -1.56
CA ALA A 71 -9.44 -1.45 -2.21
C ALA A 71 -9.69 -2.93 -2.54
N VAL A 72 -9.30 -3.35 -3.75
CA VAL A 72 -9.16 -4.77 -4.05
C VAL A 72 -7.87 -5.24 -3.37
N VAL A 73 -8.03 -6.00 -2.29
CA VAL A 73 -6.89 -6.53 -1.55
C VAL A 73 -6.52 -7.88 -2.15
N LYS A 74 -5.32 -7.98 -2.70
CA LYS A 74 -4.74 -9.21 -3.20
C LYS A 74 -3.66 -9.69 -2.24
N SER A 75 -3.86 -10.86 -1.64
CA SER A 75 -2.80 -11.49 -0.84
C SER A 75 -1.60 -11.85 -1.73
N ILE A 76 -0.41 -11.66 -1.19
CA ILE A 76 0.82 -12.16 -1.79
C ILE A 76 0.89 -13.65 -1.51
N ASP A 77 1.14 -14.46 -2.56
CA ASP A 77 1.28 -15.91 -2.45
C ASP A 77 2.65 -16.29 -1.86
N ALA A 78 2.95 -15.71 -0.69
CA ALA A 78 4.14 -15.99 0.08
C ALA A 78 3.77 -16.04 1.57
N VAL A 79 4.35 -17.00 2.27
CA VAL A 79 4.12 -17.18 3.70
C VAL A 79 5.42 -17.02 4.48
N VAL A 80 5.32 -16.53 5.70
CA VAL A 80 6.45 -16.44 6.62
C VAL A 80 6.49 -17.74 7.42
N TYR A 81 7.54 -18.54 7.20
CA TYR A 81 7.72 -19.80 7.95
C TYR A 81 7.76 -19.56 9.48
N PRO A 82 7.09 -20.35 10.30
CA PRO A 82 6.38 -21.59 10.00
C PRO A 82 4.85 -21.43 9.78
N SER A 83 4.41 -20.28 9.34
CA SER A 83 2.98 -20.05 9.00
C SER A 83 2.63 -20.67 7.65
N ASP A 84 1.39 -21.07 7.50
CA ASP A 84 0.76 -21.50 6.26
C ASP A 84 -0.25 -20.45 5.72
N GLU A 85 -0.38 -19.31 6.43
CA GLU A 85 -1.27 -18.22 6.04
C GLU A 85 -0.51 -17.06 5.40
N PRO A 86 -0.99 -16.50 4.28
CA PRO A 86 -0.48 -15.25 3.76
C PRO A 86 -0.85 -14.10 4.71
N THR A 87 0.13 -13.28 5.07
CA THR A 87 -0.02 -12.18 6.04
C THR A 87 0.24 -10.81 5.45
N ILE A 88 0.58 -10.77 4.15
CA ILE A 88 0.86 -9.53 3.42
C ILE A 88 -0.12 -9.43 2.26
N SER A 89 -0.72 -8.27 2.12
CA SER A 89 -1.65 -7.97 1.05
C SER A 89 -1.29 -6.68 0.33
N VAL A 90 -1.54 -6.63 -0.96
CA VAL A 90 -1.45 -5.43 -1.79
C VAL A 90 -2.80 -4.76 -1.83
N VAL A 91 -2.85 -3.44 -1.57
CA VAL A 91 -4.08 -2.67 -1.42
C VAL A 91 -4.29 -1.68 -2.56
N ASP A 92 -3.28 -1.40 -3.35
CA ASP A 92 -3.36 -0.52 -4.50
C ASP A 92 -3.54 -1.30 -5.81
N ASP A 93 -4.08 -0.61 -6.81
CA ASP A 93 -4.10 -1.15 -8.15
C ASP A 93 -2.71 -1.06 -8.80
N ALA A 94 -2.40 -1.99 -9.69
CA ALA A 94 -1.11 -2.08 -10.38
C ALA A 94 -1.00 -1.11 -11.57
N THR A 95 -1.81 -0.05 -11.66
CA THR A 95 -1.86 0.87 -12.81
C THR A 95 -0.55 1.63 -13.02
N TYR A 96 0.28 1.74 -11.99
CA TYR A 96 1.51 2.54 -12.00
C TYR A 96 2.82 1.71 -12.05
N GLY A 97 2.77 0.51 -12.60
CA GLY A 97 3.97 -0.29 -12.84
C GLY A 97 4.56 -0.97 -11.59
N GLY A 98 3.82 -1.05 -10.51
CA GLY A 98 4.21 -1.77 -9.29
C GLY A 98 3.27 -1.50 -8.13
N ALA A 99 3.24 -2.39 -7.17
CA ALA A 99 2.48 -2.21 -5.94
C ALA A 99 3.18 -1.19 -5.01
N HIS A 100 2.44 -0.24 -4.48
CA HIS A 100 2.96 0.83 -3.64
C HIS A 100 2.37 0.84 -2.23
N CYS A 101 1.27 0.14 -2.00
CA CYS A 101 0.61 0.07 -0.71
C CYS A 101 0.41 -1.38 -0.28
N TYR A 102 0.98 -1.71 0.86
CA TYR A 102 0.90 -3.04 1.45
C TYR A 102 0.26 -2.96 2.82
N VAL A 103 -0.50 -3.97 3.16
CA VAL A 103 -1.04 -4.20 4.50
C VAL A 103 -0.45 -5.49 5.04
N ILE A 104 0.09 -5.42 6.24
CA ILE A 104 0.81 -6.52 6.89
C ILE A 104 0.15 -6.79 8.23
N ARG A 105 -0.33 -8.02 8.46
CA ARG A 105 -0.88 -8.44 9.74
C ARG A 105 0.20 -8.50 10.80
N GLU A 106 -0.09 -8.00 11.99
CA GLU A 106 0.84 -8.02 13.11
C GLU A 106 0.98 -9.41 13.70
N CYS A 107 2.23 -9.81 13.95
CA CYS A 107 2.53 -11.05 14.65
C CYS A 107 2.32 -10.88 16.16
N LEU A 108 1.48 -11.70 16.75
CA LEU A 108 1.26 -11.76 18.19
C LEU A 108 2.38 -12.54 18.89
N GLY A 109 2.88 -13.61 18.25
CA GLY A 109 3.86 -14.50 18.83
C GLY A 109 3.84 -15.89 18.21
N PHE A 110 4.26 -16.88 18.99
CA PHE A 110 4.38 -18.24 18.54
C PHE A 110 3.71 -19.19 19.53
N ASN A 111 2.83 -20.06 19.05
CA ASN A 111 2.14 -21.06 19.84
C ASN A 111 1.94 -22.34 19.04
N ASP A 112 2.11 -23.50 19.70
CA ASP A 112 1.91 -24.85 19.14
C ASP A 112 2.59 -25.07 17.77
N GLY A 113 3.82 -24.56 17.64
CA GLY A 113 4.62 -24.72 16.41
C GLY A 113 4.22 -23.79 15.27
N LYS A 114 3.27 -22.85 15.48
CA LYS A 114 2.79 -21.91 14.47
C LYS A 114 2.87 -20.46 14.95
N THR A 115 3.11 -19.56 14.01
CA THR A 115 3.01 -18.11 14.24
C THR A 115 1.54 -17.73 14.40
N GLN A 116 1.25 -16.93 15.41
CA GLN A 116 -0.09 -16.37 15.65
C GLN A 116 -0.12 -14.91 15.18
N TYR A 117 -1.18 -14.52 14.49
CA TYR A 117 -1.39 -13.17 14.00
C TYR A 117 -2.66 -12.57 14.61
N VAL A 118 -2.64 -11.27 14.82
CA VAL A 118 -3.81 -10.49 15.27
C VAL A 118 -4.52 -9.85 14.08
N GLU A 119 -5.74 -9.34 14.34
CA GLU A 119 -6.52 -8.62 13.32
C GLU A 119 -5.99 -7.22 13.01
N THR A 120 -5.08 -6.69 13.86
CA THR A 120 -4.43 -5.40 13.61
C THR A 120 -3.42 -5.51 12.48
N GLU A 121 -3.31 -4.43 11.71
CA GLU A 121 -2.53 -4.38 10.50
C GLU A 121 -1.61 -3.15 10.48
N GLN A 122 -0.42 -3.32 9.93
CA GLN A 122 0.49 -2.23 9.59
C GLN A 122 0.38 -1.90 8.11
N VAL A 123 0.24 -0.61 7.81
CA VAL A 123 0.17 -0.12 6.42
C VAL A 123 1.51 0.46 6.01
N ILE A 124 2.10 -0.10 4.98
CA ILE A 124 3.35 0.39 4.37
C ILE A 124 3.01 0.99 3.01
N ARG A 125 3.30 2.27 2.84
CA ARG A 125 3.19 2.96 1.55
C ARG A 125 4.57 3.33 1.04
N PHE A 126 4.85 2.93 -0.20
CA PHE A 126 6.05 3.35 -0.91
C PHE A 126 5.80 4.63 -1.70
N VAL A 127 6.85 5.45 -1.83
CA VAL A 127 6.83 6.63 -2.69
C VAL A 127 6.46 6.24 -4.12
N ARG A 128 5.59 7.03 -4.75
CA ARG A 128 5.11 6.80 -6.10
C ARG A 128 5.16 8.08 -6.91
N LYS A 129 5.60 7.99 -8.17
CA LYS A 129 5.46 9.05 -9.16
C LYS A 129 4.33 8.69 -10.12
N ASN A 130 3.35 9.56 -10.27
CA ASN A 130 2.27 9.40 -11.22
C ASN A 130 2.72 9.78 -12.65
N ASP A 131 1.96 9.40 -13.68
CA ASP A 131 2.29 9.69 -15.08
C ASP A 131 2.26 11.20 -15.38
N ASP A 132 1.50 11.99 -14.63
CA ASP A 132 1.47 13.45 -14.69
C ASP A 132 2.69 14.13 -14.03
N GLY A 133 3.59 13.33 -13.44
CA GLY A 133 4.78 13.79 -12.75
C GLY A 133 4.60 14.10 -11.27
N THR A 134 3.37 14.06 -10.74
CA THR A 134 3.12 14.30 -9.31
C THR A 134 3.72 13.17 -8.46
N MET A 135 4.23 13.54 -7.27
CA MET A 135 4.80 12.60 -6.32
C MET A 135 3.80 12.32 -5.19
N ILE A 136 3.55 11.05 -4.95
CA ILE A 136 2.81 10.61 -3.75
C ILE A 136 3.83 10.22 -2.68
N PRO A 137 3.79 10.86 -1.51
CA PRO A 137 4.72 10.57 -0.42
C PRO A 137 4.62 9.12 0.07
N GLY A 138 5.75 8.56 0.46
CA GLY A 138 5.85 7.21 0.99
C GLY A 138 7.30 6.87 1.33
N LEU A 139 7.51 5.65 1.77
CA LEU A 139 8.84 5.12 2.09
C LEU A 139 9.59 4.74 0.81
N GLN A 140 10.92 4.80 0.89
CA GLN A 140 11.78 4.12 -0.06
C GLN A 140 12.09 2.70 0.46
N SER A 141 12.29 1.75 -0.44
CA SER A 141 12.65 0.38 -0.08
C SER A 141 13.91 0.32 0.78
N GLU A 142 14.87 1.18 0.46
CA GLU A 142 16.13 1.33 1.17
C GLU A 142 15.94 1.69 2.65
N GLN A 143 14.94 2.52 2.98
CA GLN A 143 14.65 2.90 4.36
C GLN A 143 14.17 1.70 5.19
N LEU A 144 13.32 0.84 4.60
CA LEU A 144 12.89 -0.38 5.28
C LEU A 144 14.05 -1.37 5.45
N VAL A 145 14.89 -1.50 4.44
CA VAL A 145 16.06 -2.40 4.51
C VAL A 145 17.07 -1.90 5.52
N LEU A 146 17.30 -0.58 5.66
CA LEU A 146 18.15 -0.01 6.72
C LEU A 146 17.59 -0.30 8.11
N ALA A 147 16.28 -0.20 8.31
CA ALA A 147 15.66 -0.56 9.58
C ALA A 147 15.82 -2.05 9.91
N LEU A 148 15.66 -2.93 8.90
CA LEU A 148 15.89 -4.36 9.06
C LEU A 148 17.37 -4.67 9.34
N LEU A 149 18.30 -4.00 8.66
CA LEU A 149 19.73 -4.16 8.87
C LEU A 149 20.12 -3.82 10.32
N ASP A 150 19.73 -2.63 10.81
CA ASP A 150 19.97 -2.20 12.19
C ASP A 150 19.40 -3.22 13.20
N ARG A 151 18.16 -3.68 12.97
CA ARG A 151 17.54 -4.70 13.81
C ARG A 151 18.34 -6.01 13.83
N HIS A 152 18.73 -6.52 12.66
CA HIS A 152 19.44 -7.79 12.57
C HIS A 152 20.86 -7.71 13.10
N GLU A 153 21.56 -6.60 12.98
CA GLU A 153 22.86 -6.37 13.59
C GLU A 153 22.78 -6.42 15.12
N LYS A 154 21.78 -5.76 15.72
CA LYS A 154 21.52 -5.79 17.17
C LYS A 154 21.15 -7.19 17.66
N LEU A 155 20.31 -7.90 16.91
CA LEU A 155 19.97 -9.29 17.22
C LEU A 155 21.19 -10.22 17.14
N ASN A 156 22.01 -10.05 16.11
CA ASN A 156 23.25 -10.86 15.97
C ASN A 156 24.29 -10.54 17.05
N ALA A 157 24.38 -9.28 17.48
CA ALA A 157 25.25 -8.92 18.61
C ALA A 157 24.83 -9.62 19.92
N ARG A 158 23.52 -9.82 20.13
CA ARG A 158 23.00 -10.51 21.31
C ARG A 158 22.96 -12.03 21.17
N PHE A 159 22.61 -12.51 19.98
CA PHE A 159 22.44 -13.92 19.65
C PHE A 159 23.19 -14.25 18.34
N PRO A 160 24.53 -14.38 18.38
CA PRO A 160 25.31 -14.65 17.17
C PRO A 160 24.90 -15.96 16.51
N SER A 161 24.68 -15.93 15.19
CA SER A 161 24.45 -17.13 14.39
C SER A 161 24.88 -16.94 12.95
N GLU A 162 25.18 -18.03 12.26
CA GLU A 162 25.49 -18.02 10.84
C GLU A 162 24.31 -17.50 10.01
N GLN A 163 23.09 -17.84 10.42
CA GLN A 163 21.85 -17.40 9.75
C GLN A 163 21.68 -15.88 9.88
N ASN A 164 21.91 -15.30 11.06
CA ASN A 164 21.87 -13.85 11.25
C ASN A 164 22.94 -13.15 10.40
N ALA A 165 24.16 -13.70 10.34
CA ALA A 165 25.20 -13.15 9.48
C ALA A 165 24.83 -13.16 7.99
N LYS A 166 24.20 -14.26 7.52
CA LYS A 166 23.71 -14.35 6.14
C LYS A 166 22.59 -13.34 5.85
N MET A 167 21.65 -13.12 6.78
CA MET A 167 20.60 -12.10 6.62
C MET A 167 21.20 -10.71 6.53
N ILE A 168 22.15 -10.35 7.39
CA ILE A 168 22.84 -9.07 7.36
C ILE A 168 23.57 -8.87 6.03
N ALA A 169 24.30 -9.88 5.56
CA ALA A 169 24.99 -9.82 4.28
C ALA A 169 24.02 -9.60 3.11
N GLY A 170 22.88 -10.30 3.08
CA GLY A 170 21.85 -10.14 2.07
C GLY A 170 21.23 -8.73 2.05
N LEU A 171 20.96 -8.15 3.23
CA LEU A 171 20.44 -6.78 3.34
C LEU A 171 21.45 -5.74 2.84
N ARG A 172 22.75 -5.92 3.12
CA ARG A 172 23.81 -5.07 2.61
C ARG A 172 23.93 -5.16 1.09
N MET A 173 23.91 -6.35 0.52
CA MET A 173 23.91 -6.56 -0.94
C MET A 173 22.71 -5.86 -1.62
N PHE A 174 21.52 -5.88 -0.99
CA PHE A 174 20.38 -5.15 -1.51
C PHE A 174 20.64 -3.64 -1.56
N LEU A 175 21.22 -3.06 -0.51
CA LEU A 175 21.53 -1.62 -0.45
C LEU A 175 22.59 -1.23 -1.48
N GLU A 176 23.64 -2.04 -1.66
CA GLU A 176 24.66 -1.85 -2.70
C GLU A 176 24.04 -1.84 -4.10
N ALA A 177 23.17 -2.80 -4.41
CA ALA A 177 22.47 -2.85 -5.70
C ALA A 177 21.57 -1.62 -5.93
N CYS A 178 20.91 -1.11 -4.87
CA CYS A 178 20.12 0.12 -4.95
C CYS A 178 21.01 1.34 -5.27
N GLU A 179 22.17 1.44 -4.61
CA GLU A 179 23.13 2.53 -4.88
C GLU A 179 23.68 2.48 -6.30
N GLU A 180 24.07 1.30 -6.78
CA GLU A 180 24.52 1.10 -8.17
C GLU A 180 23.44 1.51 -9.18
N ARG A 181 22.18 1.12 -8.92
CA ARG A 181 21.05 1.52 -9.75
C ARG A 181 20.90 3.04 -9.81
N VAL A 182 21.05 3.73 -8.67
CA VAL A 182 20.96 5.20 -8.61
C VAL A 182 22.11 5.83 -9.40
N LYS A 183 23.36 5.40 -9.19
CA LYS A 183 24.54 5.89 -9.91
C LYS A 183 24.36 5.74 -11.43
N ASN A 184 23.95 4.55 -11.89
CA ASN A 184 23.70 4.29 -13.31
C ASN A 184 22.61 5.21 -13.90
N ARG A 185 21.53 5.48 -13.16
CA ARG A 185 20.46 6.39 -13.60
C ARG A 185 20.93 7.85 -13.64
N MET A 186 21.76 8.26 -12.69
CA MET A 186 22.38 9.59 -12.70
C MET A 186 23.31 9.78 -13.91
N GLU A 187 24.17 8.81 -14.19
CA GLU A 187 25.10 8.83 -15.35
C GLU A 187 24.33 8.92 -16.68
N ARG A 188 23.18 8.25 -16.79
CA ARG A 188 22.32 8.33 -17.98
C ARG A 188 21.41 9.57 -18.02
N GLY A 189 21.43 10.44 -17.01
CA GLY A 189 20.59 11.63 -16.93
C GLY A 189 19.08 11.36 -16.82
N VAL A 190 18.69 10.16 -16.36
CA VAL A 190 17.26 9.75 -16.23
C VAL A 190 16.81 9.60 -14.78
N MET A 191 17.51 10.23 -13.84
CA MET A 191 17.16 10.19 -12.43
C MET A 191 15.79 10.84 -12.19
N GLY A 192 14.90 10.12 -11.49
CA GLY A 192 13.54 10.58 -11.23
C GLY A 192 12.56 10.46 -12.42
N GLU A 193 12.99 9.95 -13.57
CA GLU A 193 12.10 9.70 -14.70
C GLU A 193 11.57 8.25 -14.72
N LEU A 194 10.36 8.05 -15.29
CA LEU A 194 9.77 6.72 -15.50
C LEU A 194 10.30 6.04 -16.77
N LYS A 195 11.56 6.33 -17.16
CA LYS A 195 12.23 5.74 -18.32
C LYS A 195 13.12 4.56 -17.93
N LYS A 196 13.17 3.56 -18.83
CA LYS A 196 14.09 2.42 -18.72
C LYS A 196 15.52 2.83 -18.99
#